data_ad9b21a59edf110f2c0a94c1ee0b551b
#
_entry.id   ad9b21a59edf110f2c0a94c1ee0b551b
#
_cell.length_a   1.000
_cell.length_b   1.000
_cell.length_c   1.000
_cell.angle_alpha   90.00
_cell.angle_beta   90.00
_cell.angle_gamma   90.00
#
_symmetry.space_group_name_H-M   'P 1'
#
loop_
_entity.id
_entity.type
_entity.pdbx_description
1 polymer ?
#
loop_
_entity_poly.entity_id
_entity_poly.type
_entity_poly.pdbx_seq_one_letter_code
_entity_poly.pdbx_strand_id
1 'polypeptide(L)'
;FVLMKKILLVSMSYNVTDLLKKEEPNLKGKTVTYIPTAAIAEEIEGMAEAETKMLEDLGLTVDELEVSTASRETVREKLMKNDMIFVGGGNTFFLLQELKRSGADQIIAQEVEKGKFYIGESAGAIAACPDIGYSAVMDVPDKAPGLTDYTGMGLVDFYVVPHLGHPEMGPGAEMIIEKYSSELDLKGINDYQAILVEGDKVRILSESCPAE
;
A
#
# COMPACT_ATOMS: atom_id res chain seq x y z
N PHE A 1 25.31 -2.94 11.19
CA PHE A 1 24.51 -2.37 10.08
C PHE A 1 23.06 -2.25 10.55
N VAL A 2 22.60 -1.02 10.76
CA VAL A 2 21.15 -0.76 10.91
C VAL A 2 20.56 -0.78 9.52
N LEU A 3 19.76 -1.80 9.22
CA LEU A 3 19.01 -1.86 7.97
C LEU A 3 17.98 -0.73 7.98
N MET A 4 18.02 0.12 6.94
CA MET A 4 17.08 1.24 6.85
C MET A 4 15.75 0.77 6.29
N LYS A 5 14.65 1.20 6.91
CA LYS A 5 13.32 1.10 6.31
C LYS A 5 13.32 1.70 4.92
N LYS A 6 12.68 1.02 3.99
CA LYS A 6 12.38 1.54 2.66
C LYS A 6 10.93 1.27 2.32
N ILE A 7 10.17 2.34 2.15
CA ILE A 7 8.72 2.27 1.94
C ILE A 7 8.36 3.26 0.84
N LEU A 8 7.55 2.81 -0.11
CA LEU A 8 6.96 3.65 -1.16
C LEU A 8 5.45 3.58 -1.07
N LEU A 9 4.81 4.71 -0.83
CA LEU A 9 3.35 4.81 -0.72
C LEU A 9 2.81 5.62 -1.90
N VAL A 10 1.86 5.05 -2.62
CA VAL A 10 1.36 5.60 -3.89
C VAL A 10 -0.16 5.60 -3.93
N SER A 11 -0.73 6.47 -4.76
CA SER A 11 -2.16 6.44 -5.08
C SER A 11 -2.44 5.43 -6.19
N MET A 12 -1.68 5.51 -7.29
CA MET A 12 -1.78 4.65 -8.46
C MET A 12 -0.38 4.24 -8.94
N SER A 13 0.00 3.01 -8.68
CA SER A 13 1.32 2.49 -9.01
C SER A 13 1.65 2.56 -10.49
N TYR A 14 0.65 2.36 -11.34
CA TYR A 14 0.77 2.40 -12.79
C TYR A 14 1.35 3.72 -13.30
N ASN A 15 1.02 4.83 -12.64
CA ASN A 15 1.44 6.17 -13.05
C ASN A 15 2.83 6.55 -12.55
N VAL A 16 3.43 5.76 -11.67
CA VAL A 16 4.70 6.10 -10.99
C VAL A 16 5.77 5.02 -11.17
N THR A 17 5.65 4.19 -12.19
CA THR A 17 6.61 3.11 -12.47
C THR A 17 8.00 3.65 -12.76
N ASP A 18 8.14 4.80 -13.41
CA ASP A 18 9.44 5.42 -13.67
C ASP A 18 10.08 5.95 -12.38
N LEU A 19 9.29 6.50 -11.46
CA LEU A 19 9.79 6.84 -10.12
C LEU A 19 10.32 5.61 -9.39
N LEU A 20 9.57 4.51 -9.44
CA LEU A 20 9.99 3.26 -8.81
C LEU A 20 11.31 2.74 -9.40
N LYS A 21 11.45 2.73 -10.72
CA LYS A 21 12.70 2.32 -11.40
C LYS A 21 13.88 3.18 -11.00
N LYS A 22 13.66 4.48 -10.83
CA LYS A 22 14.71 5.43 -10.44
C LYS A 22 15.15 5.21 -8.99
N GLU A 23 14.19 5.02 -8.09
CA GLU A 23 14.47 4.88 -6.65
C GLU A 23 14.93 3.47 -6.27
N GLU A 24 14.58 2.46 -7.05
CA GLU A 24 15.05 1.08 -6.90
C GLU A 24 15.51 0.53 -8.25
N PRO A 25 16.75 0.86 -8.68
CA PRO A 25 17.25 0.45 -10.00
C PRO A 25 17.51 -1.05 -10.15
N ASN A 26 17.54 -1.80 -9.06
CA ASN A 26 17.85 -3.23 -9.04
C ASN A 26 16.59 -4.11 -8.93
N LEU A 27 15.50 -3.75 -9.60
CA LEU A 27 14.25 -4.53 -9.56
C LEU A 27 14.36 -5.86 -10.31
N LYS A 28 15.09 -5.87 -11.43
CA LYS A 28 15.17 -7.04 -12.30
C LYS A 28 15.70 -8.26 -11.56
N GLY A 29 14.92 -9.34 -11.61
CA GLY A 29 15.26 -10.63 -11.00
C GLY A 29 14.89 -10.74 -9.53
N LYS A 30 14.39 -9.68 -8.91
CA LYS A 30 13.87 -9.76 -7.55
C LYS A 30 12.48 -10.38 -7.51
N THR A 31 12.14 -10.97 -6.37
CA THR A 31 10.82 -11.54 -6.10
C THR A 31 10.00 -10.58 -5.27
N VAL A 32 8.71 -10.49 -5.57
CA VAL A 32 7.76 -9.66 -4.82
C VAL A 32 6.57 -10.48 -4.36
N THR A 33 6.25 -10.42 -3.07
CA THR A 33 4.97 -10.89 -2.56
C THR A 33 3.91 -9.86 -2.91
N TYR A 34 2.95 -10.24 -3.75
CA TYR A 34 1.85 -9.37 -4.15
C TYR A 34 0.56 -9.76 -3.41
N ILE A 35 0.02 -8.81 -2.66
CA ILE A 35 -1.22 -8.98 -1.89
C ILE A 35 -2.35 -8.20 -2.57
N PRO A 36 -3.24 -8.89 -3.34
CA PRO A 36 -4.37 -8.26 -4.04
C PRO A 36 -5.65 -8.17 -3.20
N THR A 37 -5.58 -8.53 -1.94
CA THR A 37 -6.73 -8.79 -1.07
C THR A 37 -7.75 -7.65 -1.02
N ALA A 38 -7.31 -6.39 -1.00
CA ALA A 38 -8.22 -5.24 -0.91
C ALA A 38 -9.21 -5.17 -2.10
N ALA A 39 -8.79 -5.58 -3.29
CA ALA A 39 -9.59 -5.52 -4.51
C ALA A 39 -10.77 -6.52 -4.51
N ILE A 40 -10.67 -7.61 -3.75
CA ILE A 40 -11.71 -8.64 -3.69
C ILE A 40 -13.02 -8.06 -3.16
N ALA A 41 -12.96 -7.26 -2.10
CA ALA A 41 -14.14 -6.65 -1.50
C ALA A 41 -14.86 -5.66 -2.43
N GLU A 42 -14.14 -5.10 -3.40
CA GLU A 42 -14.67 -4.16 -4.39
C GLU A 42 -15.07 -4.84 -5.70
N GLU A 43 -14.88 -6.16 -5.80
CA GLU A 43 -15.22 -6.97 -6.98
C GLU A 43 -14.62 -6.39 -8.30
N ILE A 44 -13.40 -5.85 -8.22
CA ILE A 44 -12.72 -5.24 -9.36
C ILE A 44 -12.10 -6.34 -10.22
N GLU A 45 -12.76 -6.67 -11.33
CA GLU A 45 -12.25 -7.67 -12.28
C GLU A 45 -11.00 -7.16 -13.02
N GLY A 46 -10.04 -8.07 -13.22
CA GLY A 46 -8.83 -7.81 -13.99
C GLY A 46 -7.76 -6.97 -13.30
N MET A 47 -8.01 -6.46 -12.10
CA MET A 47 -7.04 -5.62 -11.38
C MET A 47 -5.79 -6.41 -10.98
N ALA A 48 -5.96 -7.61 -10.44
CA ALA A 48 -4.83 -8.45 -10.03
C ALA A 48 -3.95 -8.83 -11.22
N GLU A 49 -4.54 -9.16 -12.35
CA GLU A 49 -3.82 -9.50 -13.58
C GLU A 49 -3.05 -8.29 -14.11
N ALA A 50 -3.66 -7.10 -14.11
CA ALA A 50 -3.03 -5.87 -14.58
C ALA A 50 -1.86 -5.45 -13.68
N GLU A 51 -2.01 -5.54 -12.36
CA GLU A 51 -0.94 -5.23 -11.41
C GLU A 51 0.19 -6.26 -11.49
N THR A 52 -0.15 -7.54 -11.64
CA THR A 52 0.86 -8.60 -11.86
C THR A 52 1.68 -8.30 -13.11
N LYS A 53 1.02 -7.97 -14.22
CA LYS A 53 1.71 -7.62 -15.46
C LYS A 53 2.60 -6.39 -15.29
N MET A 54 2.12 -5.37 -14.62
CA MET A 54 2.92 -4.16 -14.33
C MET A 54 4.20 -4.51 -13.56
N LEU A 55 4.08 -5.34 -12.53
CA LEU A 55 5.23 -5.77 -11.72
C LEU A 55 6.21 -6.63 -12.53
N GLU A 56 5.70 -7.53 -13.37
CA GLU A 56 6.52 -8.33 -14.29
C GLU A 56 7.24 -7.47 -15.32
N ASP A 57 6.58 -6.45 -15.87
CA ASP A 57 7.17 -5.49 -16.81
C ASP A 57 8.31 -4.67 -16.15
N LEU A 58 8.31 -4.54 -14.83
CA LEU A 58 9.40 -3.96 -14.06
C LEU A 58 10.57 -4.92 -13.84
N GLY A 59 10.46 -6.17 -14.27
CA GLY A 59 11.48 -7.22 -14.12
C GLY A 59 11.34 -8.08 -12.86
N LEU A 60 10.25 -7.91 -12.12
CA LEU A 60 9.99 -8.67 -10.90
C LEU A 60 9.38 -10.04 -11.20
N THR A 61 9.70 -11.01 -10.37
CA THR A 61 8.98 -12.29 -10.30
C THR A 61 7.88 -12.15 -9.25
N VAL A 62 6.63 -12.26 -9.67
CA VAL A 62 5.46 -12.03 -8.80
C VAL A 62 5.04 -13.34 -8.13
N ASP A 63 4.95 -13.31 -6.82
CA ASP A 63 4.40 -14.39 -5.99
C ASP A 63 3.14 -13.87 -5.30
N GLU A 64 1.98 -14.20 -5.89
CA GLU A 64 0.69 -13.72 -5.40
C GLU A 64 0.34 -14.37 -4.05
N LEU A 65 -0.11 -13.55 -3.12
CA LEU A 65 -0.54 -13.97 -1.79
C LEU A 65 -1.90 -13.36 -1.44
N GLU A 66 -2.96 -14.17 -1.60
CA GLU A 66 -4.29 -13.79 -1.17
C GLU A 66 -4.46 -14.15 0.31
N VAL A 67 -4.30 -13.14 1.18
CA VAL A 67 -4.28 -13.38 2.64
C VAL A 67 -5.65 -13.76 3.22
N SER A 68 -6.74 -13.49 2.50
CA SER A 68 -8.08 -13.88 2.95
C SER A 68 -8.33 -15.39 2.89
N THR A 69 -7.58 -16.11 2.07
CA THR A 69 -7.76 -17.55 1.85
C THR A 69 -6.51 -18.38 2.15
N ALA A 70 -5.35 -17.77 2.19
CA ALA A 70 -4.09 -18.48 2.44
C ALA A 70 -3.98 -18.97 3.90
N SER A 71 -3.29 -20.08 4.10
CA SER A 71 -2.94 -20.55 5.44
C SER A 71 -1.92 -19.61 6.09
N ARG A 72 -1.91 -19.56 7.42
CA ARG A 72 -0.91 -18.77 8.17
C ARG A 72 0.53 -19.17 7.82
N GLU A 73 0.76 -20.44 7.57
CA GLU A 73 2.07 -20.97 7.15
C GLU A 73 2.48 -20.40 5.80
N THR A 74 1.58 -20.44 4.80
CA THR A 74 1.84 -19.88 3.46
C THR A 74 2.08 -18.37 3.52
N VAL A 75 1.30 -17.64 4.31
CA VAL A 75 1.47 -16.20 4.53
C VAL A 75 2.88 -15.91 5.05
N ARG A 76 3.29 -16.60 6.10
CA ARG A 76 4.60 -16.44 6.70
C ARG A 76 5.73 -16.78 5.70
N GLU A 77 5.63 -17.93 5.04
CA GLU A 77 6.64 -18.40 4.09
C GLU A 77 6.88 -17.36 2.98
N LYS A 78 5.82 -16.93 2.31
CA LYS A 78 5.93 -16.00 1.18
C LYS A 78 6.46 -14.63 1.61
N LEU A 79 5.94 -14.07 2.70
CA LEU A 79 6.38 -12.77 3.19
C LEU A 79 7.85 -12.77 3.63
N MET A 80 8.33 -13.87 4.17
CA MET A 80 9.74 -13.99 4.60
C MET A 80 10.69 -14.29 3.45
N LYS A 81 10.29 -15.12 2.50
CA LYS A 81 11.12 -15.61 1.42
C LYS A 81 11.39 -14.57 0.32
N ASN A 82 10.38 -13.79 -0.05
CA ASN A 82 10.47 -12.87 -1.17
C ASN A 82 11.22 -11.58 -0.80
N ASP A 83 11.81 -10.94 -1.82
CA ASP A 83 12.67 -9.76 -1.64
C ASP A 83 11.89 -8.50 -1.29
N MET A 84 10.66 -8.39 -1.77
CA MET A 84 9.82 -7.19 -1.65
C MET A 84 8.38 -7.56 -1.33
N ILE A 85 7.61 -6.57 -0.88
CA ILE A 85 6.17 -6.69 -0.60
C ILE A 85 5.44 -5.58 -1.34
N PHE A 86 4.42 -5.94 -2.11
CA PHE A 86 3.50 -5.01 -2.76
C PHE A 86 2.08 -5.30 -2.29
N VAL A 87 1.43 -4.31 -1.68
CA VAL A 87 0.04 -4.41 -1.23
C VAL A 87 -0.83 -3.48 -2.07
N GLY A 88 -1.74 -4.07 -2.82
CA GLY A 88 -2.58 -3.38 -3.79
C GLY A 88 -3.77 -2.64 -3.18
N GLY A 89 -4.47 -1.89 -4.03
CA GLY A 89 -5.62 -1.08 -3.68
C GLY A 89 -6.95 -1.84 -3.66
N GLY A 90 -7.97 -1.18 -3.15
CA GLY A 90 -9.34 -1.66 -2.97
C GLY A 90 -9.90 -1.16 -1.64
N ASN A 91 -10.64 -1.98 -0.93
CA ASN A 91 -11.20 -1.59 0.36
C ASN A 91 -10.18 -1.73 1.50
N THR A 92 -9.88 -0.62 2.15
CA THR A 92 -8.88 -0.55 3.23
C THR A 92 -9.30 -1.35 4.47
N PHE A 93 -10.58 -1.33 4.81
CA PHE A 93 -11.08 -2.01 6.02
C PHE A 93 -11.04 -3.54 5.84
N PHE A 94 -11.49 -4.04 4.70
CA PHE A 94 -11.38 -5.46 4.38
C PHE A 94 -9.93 -5.92 4.34
N LEU A 95 -9.05 -5.13 3.73
CA LEU A 95 -7.61 -5.42 3.70
C LEU A 95 -7.06 -5.58 5.12
N LEU A 96 -7.29 -4.59 5.99
CA LEU A 96 -6.76 -4.64 7.35
C LEU A 96 -7.33 -5.80 8.16
N GLN A 97 -8.63 -6.07 8.03
CA GLN A 97 -9.26 -7.24 8.66
C GLN A 97 -8.52 -8.52 8.30
N GLU A 98 -8.25 -8.73 7.02
CA GLU A 98 -7.61 -9.95 6.55
C GLU A 98 -6.11 -10.01 6.83
N LEU A 99 -5.42 -8.87 6.81
CA LEU A 99 -4.03 -8.79 7.27
C LEU A 99 -3.90 -9.21 8.74
N LYS A 100 -4.79 -8.72 9.60
CA LYS A 100 -4.80 -9.08 11.03
C LYS A 100 -5.17 -10.55 11.26
N ARG A 101 -6.23 -11.00 10.62
CA ARG A 101 -6.73 -12.37 10.77
C ARG A 101 -5.68 -13.41 10.34
N SER A 102 -4.97 -13.14 9.26
CA SER A 102 -3.92 -14.03 8.72
C SER A 102 -2.59 -13.94 9.46
N GLY A 103 -2.38 -12.90 10.26
CA GLY A 103 -1.10 -12.59 10.90
C GLY A 103 -0.12 -11.87 9.98
N ALA A 104 -0.53 -11.53 8.75
CA ALA A 104 0.34 -10.84 7.78
C ALA A 104 0.79 -9.47 8.27
N ASP A 105 -0.06 -8.74 8.98
CA ASP A 105 0.25 -7.41 9.50
C ASP A 105 1.53 -7.38 10.33
N GLN A 106 1.67 -8.32 11.26
CA GLN A 106 2.83 -8.41 12.13
C GLN A 106 4.09 -8.86 11.39
N ILE A 107 3.95 -9.81 10.46
CA ILE A 107 5.08 -10.31 9.66
C ILE A 107 5.59 -9.20 8.73
N ILE A 108 4.69 -8.47 8.06
CA ILE A 108 5.05 -7.32 7.21
C ILE A 108 5.82 -6.29 8.03
N ALA A 109 5.31 -5.91 9.21
CA ALA A 109 5.97 -4.94 10.06
C ALA A 109 7.39 -5.40 10.45
N GLN A 110 7.57 -6.66 10.82
CA GLN A 110 8.87 -7.24 11.15
C GLN A 110 9.83 -7.23 9.96
N GLU A 111 9.36 -7.63 8.78
CA GLU A 111 10.19 -7.68 7.57
C GLU A 111 10.59 -6.29 7.10
N VAL A 112 9.69 -5.30 7.20
CA VAL A 112 10.00 -3.90 6.87
C VAL A 112 11.04 -3.33 7.84
N GLU A 113 10.95 -3.64 9.14
CA GLU A 113 11.98 -3.24 10.11
C GLU A 113 13.36 -3.81 9.79
N LYS A 114 13.42 -4.98 9.15
CA LYS A 114 14.66 -5.59 8.67
C LYS A 114 15.16 -4.99 7.35
N GLY A 115 14.46 -4.04 6.77
CA GLY A 115 14.85 -3.37 5.54
C GLY A 115 14.19 -3.90 4.27
N LYS A 116 13.23 -4.82 4.36
CA LYS A 116 12.49 -5.30 3.18
C LYS A 116 11.66 -4.15 2.59
N PHE A 117 11.76 -3.96 1.27
CA PHE A 117 11.06 -2.88 0.60
C PHE A 117 9.56 -3.16 0.56
N TYR A 118 8.77 -2.22 1.10
CA TYR A 118 7.31 -2.24 1.08
C TYR A 118 6.79 -1.20 0.09
N ILE A 119 5.91 -1.62 -0.79
CA ILE A 119 5.16 -0.72 -1.68
C ILE A 119 3.69 -0.88 -1.34
N GLY A 120 3.04 0.21 -0.96
CA GLY A 120 1.61 0.25 -0.66
C GLY A 120 0.88 1.15 -1.63
N GLU A 121 -0.15 0.61 -2.30
CA GLU A 121 -1.00 1.36 -3.22
C GLU A 121 -2.38 1.59 -2.59
N SER A 122 -2.81 2.85 -2.53
CA SER A 122 -4.15 3.23 -2.08
C SER A 122 -4.49 2.60 -0.71
N ALA A 123 -5.33 1.57 -0.66
CA ALA A 123 -5.62 0.83 0.57
C ALA A 123 -4.35 0.30 1.24
N GLY A 124 -3.40 -0.20 0.45
CA GLY A 124 -2.10 -0.67 0.96
C GLY A 124 -1.23 0.44 1.54
N ALA A 125 -1.38 1.67 1.06
CA ALA A 125 -0.72 2.85 1.64
C ALA A 125 -1.38 3.24 2.97
N ILE A 126 -2.69 3.27 3.02
CA ILE A 126 -3.45 3.61 4.24
C ILE A 126 -3.22 2.58 5.34
N ALA A 127 -3.19 1.28 4.99
CA ALA A 127 -2.92 0.20 5.96
C ALA A 127 -1.54 0.29 6.61
N ALA A 128 -0.58 0.98 5.98
CA ALA A 128 0.75 1.24 6.53
C ALA A 128 0.76 2.31 7.63
N CYS A 129 -0.29 3.10 7.75
CA CYS A 129 -0.43 4.21 8.70
C CYS A 129 -0.70 3.70 10.13
N PRO A 130 -0.65 4.59 11.15
CA PRO A 130 -0.89 4.18 12.52
C PRO A 130 -2.33 3.72 12.80
N ASP A 131 -3.32 4.30 12.09
CA ASP A 131 -4.74 3.98 12.24
C ASP A 131 -5.45 4.28 10.92
N ILE A 132 -6.44 3.47 10.54
CA ILE A 132 -7.15 3.61 9.27
C ILE A 132 -8.52 4.30 9.39
N GLY A 133 -8.97 4.63 10.60
CA GLY A 133 -10.32 5.17 10.83
C GLY A 133 -10.64 6.44 10.03
N TYR A 134 -9.63 7.28 9.79
CA TYR A 134 -9.78 8.50 9.00
C TYR A 134 -10.22 8.23 7.54
N SER A 135 -9.94 7.05 7.01
CA SER A 135 -10.28 6.67 5.63
C SER A 135 -11.74 6.27 5.43
N ALA A 136 -12.54 6.22 6.50
CA ALA A 136 -13.96 5.87 6.42
C ALA A 136 -14.78 6.83 5.53
N VAL A 137 -14.24 8.01 5.23
CA VAL A 137 -14.81 8.95 4.27
C VAL A 137 -14.67 8.44 2.83
N MET A 138 -13.62 7.68 2.53
CA MET A 138 -13.32 7.16 1.18
C MET A 138 -13.77 5.71 0.99
N ASP A 139 -13.64 4.90 2.03
CA ASP A 139 -13.93 3.45 1.99
C ASP A 139 -15.09 3.09 2.93
N VAL A 140 -15.72 1.96 2.66
CA VAL A 140 -16.89 1.49 3.44
C VAL A 140 -16.44 0.48 4.48
N PRO A 141 -16.53 0.79 5.79
CA PRO A 141 -16.21 -0.16 6.86
C PRO A 141 -17.08 -1.43 6.86
N ASP A 142 -18.26 -1.36 6.27
CA ASP A 142 -19.20 -2.48 6.20
C ASP A 142 -18.66 -3.72 5.49
N LYS A 143 -17.63 -3.55 4.66
CA LYS A 143 -16.92 -4.66 3.98
C LYS A 143 -16.09 -5.50 4.95
N ALA A 144 -15.89 -5.03 6.18
CA ALA A 144 -15.07 -5.69 7.19
C ALA A 144 -15.83 -5.85 8.52
N PRO A 145 -16.90 -6.66 8.55
CA PRO A 145 -17.75 -6.76 9.75
C PRO A 145 -17.04 -7.34 10.98
N GLY A 146 -15.93 -8.06 10.78
CA GLY A 146 -15.13 -8.61 11.87
C GLY A 146 -14.03 -7.66 12.38
N LEU A 147 -13.87 -6.49 11.76
CA LEU A 147 -12.83 -5.54 12.16
C LEU A 147 -13.36 -4.59 13.24
N THR A 148 -12.80 -4.68 14.45
CA THR A 148 -13.17 -3.86 15.59
C THR A 148 -12.08 -2.90 16.04
N ASP A 149 -10.84 -3.14 15.62
CA ASP A 149 -9.66 -2.36 15.92
C ASP A 149 -9.04 -1.84 14.64
N TYR A 150 -9.06 -0.53 14.44
CA TYR A 150 -8.58 0.15 13.24
C TYR A 150 -7.09 0.52 13.29
N THR A 151 -6.35 0.04 14.29
CA THR A 151 -4.89 0.22 14.33
C THR A 151 -4.26 -0.39 13.09
N GLY A 152 -3.54 0.44 12.31
CA GLY A 152 -2.83 0.02 11.11
C GLY A 152 -1.52 -0.70 11.43
N MET A 153 -0.75 -1.00 10.40
CA MET A 153 0.55 -1.69 10.59
C MET A 153 1.62 -0.80 11.23
N GLY A 154 1.42 0.53 11.23
CA GLY A 154 2.36 1.44 11.87
C GLY A 154 3.74 1.43 11.21
N LEU A 155 3.82 1.20 9.91
CA LEU A 155 5.09 1.24 9.16
C LEU A 155 5.62 2.66 9.05
N VAL A 156 4.73 3.63 9.10
CA VAL A 156 5.00 5.07 9.09
C VAL A 156 4.26 5.73 10.25
N ASP A 157 4.64 6.95 10.60
CA ASP A 157 4.08 7.72 11.72
C ASP A 157 3.22 8.91 11.26
N PHE A 158 2.80 8.90 10.01
CA PHE A 158 1.91 9.88 9.39
C PHE A 158 0.73 9.18 8.71
N TYR A 159 -0.19 9.96 8.15
CA TYR A 159 -1.43 9.46 7.55
C TYR A 159 -1.50 9.87 6.07
N VAL A 160 -1.51 8.88 5.18
CA VAL A 160 -1.56 9.11 3.73
C VAL A 160 -2.97 9.43 3.28
N VAL A 161 -3.12 10.49 2.49
CA VAL A 161 -4.37 10.80 1.78
C VAL A 161 -4.12 10.63 0.29
N PRO A 162 -4.48 9.48 -0.31
CA PRO A 162 -4.28 9.24 -1.74
C PRO A 162 -5.37 9.89 -2.57
N HIS A 163 -5.14 9.95 -3.88
CA HIS A 163 -6.12 10.34 -4.90
C HIS A 163 -6.54 11.81 -4.89
N LEU A 164 -5.71 12.73 -4.37
CA LEU A 164 -5.99 14.15 -4.50
C LEU A 164 -6.13 14.53 -5.98
N GLY A 165 -7.21 15.23 -6.31
CA GLY A 165 -7.48 15.66 -7.68
C GLY A 165 -8.08 14.59 -8.58
N HIS A 166 -8.25 13.35 -8.13
CA HIS A 166 -8.95 12.33 -8.92
C HIS A 166 -10.43 12.69 -9.07
N PRO A 167 -11.02 12.56 -10.28
CA PRO A 167 -12.40 12.97 -10.52
C PRO A 167 -13.45 12.36 -9.59
N GLU A 168 -13.28 11.07 -9.25
CA GLU A 168 -14.23 10.33 -8.40
C GLU A 168 -13.78 10.23 -6.94
N MET A 169 -12.50 9.98 -6.70
CA MET A 169 -11.96 9.77 -5.35
C MET A 169 -11.41 11.05 -4.70
N GLY A 170 -11.10 12.05 -5.49
CA GLY A 170 -10.58 13.34 -5.00
C GLY A 170 -11.47 14.04 -3.99
N PRO A 171 -12.79 14.10 -4.19
CA PRO A 171 -13.70 14.71 -3.20
C PRO A 171 -13.60 14.06 -1.82
N GLY A 172 -13.50 12.75 -1.74
CA GLY A 172 -13.28 12.04 -0.47
C GLY A 172 -11.93 12.38 0.16
N ALA A 173 -10.88 12.48 -0.64
CA ALA A 173 -9.56 12.89 -0.18
C ALA A 173 -9.58 14.31 0.42
N GLU A 174 -10.23 15.25 -0.25
CA GLU A 174 -10.40 16.62 0.25
C GLU A 174 -11.19 16.68 1.56
N MET A 175 -12.25 15.86 1.69
CA MET A 175 -13.02 15.75 2.93
C MET A 175 -12.17 15.25 4.09
N ILE A 176 -11.27 14.32 3.87
CA ILE A 176 -10.32 13.85 4.89
C ILE A 176 -9.43 15.02 5.34
N ILE A 177 -8.87 15.76 4.39
CA ILE A 177 -8.02 16.91 4.70
C ILE A 177 -8.79 17.95 5.51
N GLU A 178 -10.00 18.31 5.09
CA GLU A 178 -10.83 19.26 5.82
C GLU A 178 -11.12 18.80 7.25
N LYS A 179 -11.47 17.52 7.41
CA LYS A 179 -11.89 16.99 8.71
C LYS A 179 -10.73 16.76 9.68
N TYR A 180 -9.57 16.32 9.20
CA TYR A 180 -8.52 15.78 10.07
C TYR A 180 -7.20 16.56 10.06
N SER A 181 -7.05 17.60 9.21
CA SER A 181 -5.77 18.31 9.10
C SER A 181 -5.28 18.97 10.39
N SER A 182 -6.19 19.31 11.30
CA SER A 182 -5.85 19.88 12.61
C SER A 182 -5.47 18.83 13.66
N GLU A 183 -5.77 17.55 13.42
CA GLU A 183 -5.61 16.48 14.41
C GLU A 183 -4.54 15.46 14.00
N LEU A 184 -4.36 15.24 12.71
CA LEU A 184 -3.48 14.21 12.17
C LEU A 184 -2.41 14.83 11.27
N ASP A 185 -1.20 14.24 11.28
CA ASP A 185 -0.16 14.58 10.32
C ASP A 185 -0.49 13.94 8.96
N LEU A 186 -1.29 14.64 8.16
CA LEU A 186 -1.72 14.18 6.86
C LEU A 186 -0.67 14.49 5.78
N LYS A 187 -0.41 13.50 4.92
CA LYS A 187 0.39 13.67 3.72
C LYS A 187 -0.46 13.30 2.51
N GLY A 188 -0.92 14.33 1.79
CA GLY A 188 -1.74 14.16 0.60
C GLY A 188 -0.91 13.99 -0.65
N ILE A 189 -1.29 13.05 -1.50
CA ILE A 189 -0.68 12.82 -2.81
C ILE A 189 -1.75 12.65 -3.89
N ASN A 190 -1.42 13.10 -5.10
CA ASN A 190 -2.23 12.84 -6.28
C ASN A 190 -1.84 11.51 -6.93
N ASP A 191 -2.47 11.16 -8.04
CA ASP A 191 -2.27 9.88 -8.72
C ASP A 191 -0.93 9.76 -9.47
N TYR A 192 -0.13 10.82 -9.50
CA TYR A 192 1.20 10.88 -10.14
C TYR A 192 2.32 11.14 -9.13
N GLN A 193 2.04 10.95 -7.86
CA GLN A 193 2.98 11.18 -6.77
C GLN A 193 3.23 9.92 -5.96
N ALA A 194 4.35 9.90 -5.27
CA ALA A 194 4.72 8.85 -4.33
C ALA A 194 5.33 9.47 -3.08
N ILE A 195 5.13 8.84 -1.93
CA ILE A 195 5.84 9.14 -0.70
C ILE A 195 6.92 8.08 -0.52
N LEU A 196 8.19 8.49 -0.56
CA LEU A 196 9.31 7.60 -0.30
C LEU A 196 9.84 7.83 1.11
N VAL A 197 9.89 6.76 1.88
CA VAL A 197 10.49 6.73 3.22
C VAL A 197 11.77 5.92 3.16
N GLU A 198 12.89 6.55 3.53
CA GLU A 198 14.19 5.90 3.66
C GLU A 198 14.77 6.25 5.04
N GLY A 199 14.71 5.31 5.96
CA GLY A 199 15.03 5.58 7.37
C GLY A 199 14.14 6.68 7.93
N ASP A 200 14.74 7.80 8.35
CA ASP A 200 14.03 8.96 8.90
C ASP A 200 13.61 9.98 7.82
N LYS A 201 14.06 9.79 6.58
CA LYS A 201 13.76 10.73 5.49
C LYS A 201 12.44 10.40 4.83
N VAL A 202 11.58 11.40 4.71
CA VAL A 202 10.30 11.31 4.00
C VAL A 202 10.30 12.33 2.87
N ARG A 203 10.12 11.87 1.62
CA ARG A 203 10.09 12.72 0.44
C ARG A 203 8.83 12.45 -0.37
N ILE A 204 8.22 13.50 -0.89
CA ILE A 204 7.15 13.39 -1.88
C ILE A 204 7.78 13.57 -3.25
N LEU A 205 7.64 12.55 -4.09
CA LEU A 205 8.16 12.49 -5.46
C LEU A 205 7.00 12.65 -6.43
N SER A 206 7.24 13.27 -7.57
CA SER A 206 6.21 13.52 -8.59
C SER A 206 6.67 13.06 -9.95
N GLU A 207 5.77 12.37 -10.68
CA GLU A 207 5.87 12.18 -12.12
C GLU A 207 5.20 13.32 -12.86
N SER A 208 5.64 13.56 -14.10
CA SER A 208 4.94 14.49 -14.97
C SER A 208 3.59 13.88 -15.37
N CYS A 209 2.51 14.61 -15.12
CA CYS A 209 1.20 14.24 -15.66
C CYS A 209 1.31 14.26 -17.20
N PRO A 210 0.83 13.22 -17.93
CA PRO A 210 0.79 13.26 -19.39
C PRO A 210 0.02 14.51 -19.84
N ALA A 211 0.53 15.21 -20.84
CA ALA A 211 -0.19 16.32 -21.45
C ALA A 211 -1.49 15.78 -22.06
N GLU A 212 -2.63 16.46 -21.79
CA GLU A 212 -3.92 16.18 -22.41
C GLU A 212 -3.85 16.35 -23.95
#